data_58e4a357ab98525b6be2469e62129225
#
_entry.id   58e4a357ab98525b6be2469e62129225
#
_cell.length_a   1.000
_cell.length_b   1.000
_cell.length_c   1.000
_cell.angle_alpha   90.00
_cell.angle_beta   90.00
_cell.angle_gamma   90.00
#
_symmetry.space_group_name_H-M   'P 1'
#
loop_
_entity.id
_entity.type
_entity.pdbx_description
1 polymer ?
#
loop_
_entity_poly.entity_id
_entity_poly.type
_entity_poly.pdbx_seq_one_letter_code
_entity_poly.pdbx_strand_id
1 'polypeptide(L)'
;MSYWGAQVIISLFGAIPYIGESLELWVRGDYYISGATISRFFALHVVALPLILIALVFMHLVALHEVGAGNPDGVDIEKYVDENGVPLDSVPFFPYKVLNALVAIGVFGIVFSFIMFFFPEGGGYMLELANFEEANPLSTPEHIAPVWYYSPYYACLLYTSPSPRDLSTSRMPSSA
;
A
#
# COMPACT_ATOMS: atom_id res chain seq x y z
N MET A 1 5.43 11.18 -12.67
CA MET A 1 4.45 10.67 -11.68
C MET A 1 5.07 10.50 -10.29
N SER A 2 6.06 9.63 -10.11
CA SER A 2 6.66 9.34 -8.79
C SER A 2 7.23 10.56 -8.08
N TYR A 3 7.92 11.44 -8.78
CA TYR A 3 8.46 12.68 -8.24
C TYR A 3 7.36 13.58 -7.65
N TRP A 4 6.33 13.85 -8.45
CA TRP A 4 5.21 14.71 -8.04
C TRP A 4 4.34 14.08 -6.97
N GLY A 5 4.15 12.75 -7.03
CA GLY A 5 3.48 11.99 -5.98
C GLY A 5 4.22 12.06 -4.64
N ALA A 6 5.53 11.91 -4.64
CA ALA A 6 6.36 12.07 -3.46
C ALA A 6 6.24 13.48 -2.87
N GLN A 7 6.26 14.52 -3.71
CA GLN A 7 6.10 15.89 -3.26
C GLN A 7 4.76 16.12 -2.57
N VAL A 8 3.67 15.65 -3.16
CA VAL A 8 2.33 15.80 -2.58
C VAL A 8 2.20 15.08 -1.26
N ILE A 9 2.65 13.82 -1.19
CA ILE A 9 2.56 13.01 0.03
C ILE A 9 3.39 13.63 1.17
N ILE A 10 4.60 14.11 0.88
CA ILE A 10 5.44 14.75 1.90
C ILE A 10 4.83 16.07 2.36
N SER A 11 4.24 16.85 1.46
CA SER A 11 3.61 18.12 1.80
C SER A 11 2.39 17.97 2.73
N LEU A 12 1.76 16.79 2.78
CA LEU A 12 0.69 16.51 3.73
C LEU A 12 1.15 16.57 5.20
N PHE A 13 2.41 16.28 5.48
CA PHE A 13 2.97 16.44 6.82
C PHE A 13 3.01 17.90 7.27
N GLY A 14 3.11 18.84 6.32
CA GLY A 14 3.04 20.28 6.59
C GLY A 14 1.72 20.75 7.21
N ALA A 15 0.64 19.96 7.06
CA ALA A 15 -0.66 20.27 7.66
C ALA A 15 -0.70 20.05 9.19
N ILE A 16 0.32 19.42 9.78
CA ILE A 16 0.38 19.19 11.23
C ILE A 16 0.73 20.49 11.93
N PRO A 17 -0.13 20.98 12.87
CA PRO A 17 0.15 22.24 13.57
C PRO A 17 1.49 22.20 14.33
N TYR A 18 2.19 23.31 14.35
CA TYR A 18 3.45 23.60 15.08
C TYR A 18 4.70 22.87 14.59
N ILE A 19 4.58 21.61 14.15
CA ILE A 19 5.76 20.80 13.78
C ILE A 19 5.78 20.43 12.28
N GLY A 20 4.70 20.70 11.56
CA GLY A 20 4.50 20.22 10.18
C GLY A 20 5.62 20.62 9.22
N GLU A 21 5.99 21.89 9.18
CA GLU A 21 7.06 22.36 8.29
C GLU A 21 8.42 21.72 8.61
N SER A 22 8.76 21.60 9.90
CA SER A 22 10.00 20.95 10.32
C SER A 22 10.00 19.46 9.98
N LEU A 23 8.85 18.81 10.15
CA LEU A 23 8.67 17.40 9.82
C LEU A 23 8.73 17.16 8.31
N GLU A 24 8.10 18.02 7.52
CA GLU A 24 8.16 17.97 6.07
C GLU A 24 9.59 18.08 5.56
N LEU A 25 10.35 19.06 6.06
CA LEU A 25 11.75 19.27 5.71
C LEU A 25 12.62 18.09 6.14
N TRP A 26 12.37 17.54 7.33
CA TRP A 26 13.10 16.38 7.84
C TRP A 26 12.84 15.13 7.01
N VAL A 27 11.58 14.85 6.65
CA VAL A 27 11.20 13.69 5.82
C VAL A 27 11.78 13.84 4.42
N ARG A 28 11.66 15.02 3.83
CA ARG A 28 12.20 15.33 2.50
C ARG A 28 13.73 15.26 2.50
N GLY A 29 14.35 15.79 3.53
CA GLY A 29 15.81 15.86 3.69
C GLY A 29 16.49 16.95 2.88
N ASP A 30 15.71 17.76 2.20
CA ASP A 30 16.16 18.92 1.42
C ASP A 30 14.95 19.87 1.22
N TYR A 31 15.17 21.06 0.67
CA TYR A 31 14.10 22.01 0.35
C TYR A 31 13.22 21.57 -0.83
N TYR A 32 13.71 20.70 -1.69
CA TYR A 32 13.00 20.10 -2.82
C TYR A 32 13.25 18.59 -2.85
N ILE A 33 12.47 17.87 -3.67
CA ILE A 33 12.68 16.43 -3.86
C ILE A 33 14.03 16.20 -4.53
N SER A 34 14.96 15.64 -3.81
CA SER A 34 16.34 15.40 -4.24
C SER A 34 16.69 13.91 -4.19
N GLY A 35 17.92 13.59 -4.57
CA GLY A 35 18.46 12.24 -4.42
C GLY A 35 18.40 11.71 -2.98
N ALA A 36 18.55 12.58 -1.98
CA ALA A 36 18.40 12.20 -0.58
C ALA A 36 16.97 11.72 -0.25
N THR A 37 15.96 12.43 -0.75
CA THR A 37 14.55 12.05 -0.57
C THR A 37 14.28 10.69 -1.20
N ILE A 38 14.66 10.51 -2.46
CA ILE A 38 14.41 9.27 -3.21
C ILE A 38 15.13 8.10 -2.55
N SER A 39 16.38 8.25 -2.12
CA SER A 39 17.13 7.19 -1.44
C SER A 39 16.49 6.77 -0.12
N ARG A 40 15.97 7.70 0.67
CA ARG A 40 15.27 7.42 1.93
C ARG A 40 14.00 6.63 1.69
N PHE A 41 13.16 7.07 0.74
CA PHE A 41 11.93 6.37 0.42
C PHE A 41 12.19 5.01 -0.23
N PHE A 42 13.23 4.90 -1.05
CA PHE A 42 13.65 3.61 -1.60
C PHE A 42 14.06 2.64 -0.48
N ALA A 43 14.88 3.07 0.45
CA ALA A 43 15.29 2.23 1.58
C ALA A 43 14.10 1.82 2.47
N LEU A 44 13.17 2.73 2.73
CA LEU A 44 11.93 2.40 3.45
C LEU A 44 11.09 1.38 2.70
N HIS A 45 10.89 1.55 1.40
CA HIS A 45 10.02 0.69 0.60
C HIS A 45 10.62 -0.71 0.37
N VAL A 46 11.93 -0.79 0.11
CA VAL A 46 12.58 -2.05 -0.28
C VAL A 46 13.10 -2.83 0.92
N VAL A 47 13.44 -2.17 2.01
CA VAL A 47 14.02 -2.81 3.20
C VAL A 47 13.08 -2.76 4.40
N ALA A 48 12.74 -1.55 4.87
CA ALA A 48 12.01 -1.41 6.13
C ALA A 48 10.60 -2.01 6.06
N LEU A 49 9.83 -1.67 5.03
CA LEU A 49 8.45 -2.20 4.87
C LEU A 49 8.41 -3.72 4.71
N PRO A 50 9.23 -4.36 3.88
CA PRO A 50 9.26 -5.82 3.81
C PRO A 50 9.66 -6.48 5.12
N LEU A 51 10.61 -5.95 5.85
CA LEU A 51 11.01 -6.51 7.16
C LEU A 51 9.89 -6.39 8.20
N ILE A 52 9.23 -5.23 8.26
CA ILE A 52 8.07 -5.03 9.13
C ILE A 52 6.94 -5.99 8.74
N LEU A 53 6.67 -6.14 7.45
CA LEU A 53 5.64 -7.07 6.97
C LEU A 53 5.95 -8.52 7.36
N ILE A 54 7.19 -8.98 7.20
CA ILE A 54 7.61 -10.32 7.61
C ILE A 54 7.43 -10.50 9.12
N ALA A 55 7.81 -9.52 9.93
CA ALA A 55 7.63 -9.57 11.38
C ALA A 55 6.14 -9.64 11.76
N LEU A 56 5.29 -8.84 11.11
CA LEU A 56 3.84 -8.86 11.36
C LEU A 56 3.20 -10.18 10.92
N VAL A 57 3.60 -10.74 9.78
CA VAL A 57 3.13 -12.05 9.33
C VAL A 57 3.56 -13.13 10.31
N PHE A 58 4.79 -13.11 10.79
CA PHE A 58 5.26 -14.05 11.79
C PHE A 58 4.43 -13.98 13.09
N MET A 59 4.20 -12.77 13.62
CA MET A 59 3.35 -12.56 14.79
C MET A 59 1.91 -13.03 14.55
N HIS A 60 1.37 -12.78 13.36
CA HIS A 60 0.03 -13.23 12.98
C HIS A 60 -0.09 -14.75 12.97
N LEU A 61 0.92 -15.44 12.44
CA LEU A 61 0.96 -16.91 12.44
C LEU A 61 1.12 -17.49 13.84
N VAL A 62 1.90 -16.87 14.72
CA VAL A 62 2.02 -17.28 16.13
C VAL A 62 0.67 -17.15 16.84
N ALA A 63 0.01 -16.01 16.70
CA ALA A 63 -1.32 -15.78 17.27
C ALA A 63 -2.36 -16.77 16.74
N LEU A 64 -2.34 -17.05 15.44
CA LEU A 64 -3.22 -18.06 14.84
C LEU A 64 -2.94 -19.45 15.38
N HIS A 65 -1.70 -19.78 15.64
CA HIS A 65 -1.32 -21.08 16.20
C HIS A 65 -1.79 -21.24 17.67
N GLU A 66 -1.76 -20.16 18.44
CA GLU A 66 -2.24 -20.16 19.83
C GLU A 66 -3.76 -20.25 19.93
N VAL A 67 -4.48 -19.52 19.10
CA VAL A 67 -5.95 -19.44 19.15
C VAL A 67 -6.61 -20.54 18.33
N GLY A 68 -5.94 -21.04 17.30
CA GLY A 68 -6.50 -21.97 16.32
C GLY A 68 -7.38 -21.30 15.26
N ALA A 69 -7.72 -22.05 14.24
CA ALA A 69 -8.62 -21.60 13.19
C ALA A 69 -10.09 -21.65 13.68
N GLY A 70 -10.81 -20.54 13.56
CA GLY A 70 -12.23 -20.48 13.92
C GLY A 70 -13.09 -21.27 12.94
N ASN A 71 -14.19 -21.87 13.46
CA ASN A 71 -15.22 -22.46 12.64
C ASN A 71 -16.21 -21.35 12.21
N PRO A 72 -16.65 -21.26 10.93
CA PRO A 72 -17.60 -20.24 10.48
C PRO A 72 -18.95 -20.30 11.22
N ASP A 73 -19.36 -21.47 11.70
CA ASP A 73 -20.59 -21.64 12.44
C ASP A 73 -20.47 -21.33 13.95
N GLY A 74 -19.29 -20.92 14.42
CA GLY A 74 -19.04 -20.62 15.81
C GLY A 74 -19.00 -21.86 16.72
N VAL A 75 -18.94 -23.06 16.17
CA VAL A 75 -18.85 -24.31 16.90
C VAL A 75 -17.40 -24.49 17.38
N ASP A 76 -17.26 -24.79 18.68
CA ASP A 76 -15.97 -25.14 19.26
C ASP A 76 -15.58 -26.55 18.82
N ILE A 77 -14.61 -26.61 17.91
CA ILE A 77 -14.14 -27.86 17.30
C ILE A 77 -13.49 -28.81 18.31
N GLU A 78 -12.97 -28.28 19.43
CA GLU A 78 -12.31 -29.09 20.45
C GLU A 78 -13.31 -29.88 21.32
N LYS A 79 -14.59 -29.52 21.29
CA LYS A 79 -15.65 -30.24 22.02
C LYS A 79 -16.07 -31.55 21.40
N TYR A 80 -15.87 -31.70 20.11
CA TYR A 80 -16.31 -32.86 19.34
C TYR A 80 -15.10 -33.55 18.72
N VAL A 81 -14.47 -34.41 19.50
CA VAL A 81 -13.28 -35.16 19.11
C VAL A 81 -13.60 -36.65 18.98
N ASP A 82 -12.83 -37.35 18.16
CA ASP A 82 -12.86 -38.81 18.04
C ASP A 82 -12.11 -39.50 19.22
N GLU A 83 -12.04 -40.82 19.20
CA GLU A 83 -11.34 -41.60 20.22
C GLU A 83 -9.86 -41.31 20.31
N ASN A 84 -9.27 -40.71 19.28
CA ASN A 84 -7.84 -40.32 19.21
C ASN A 84 -7.61 -38.84 19.57
N GLY A 85 -8.67 -38.12 19.95
CA GLY A 85 -8.58 -36.69 20.27
C GLY A 85 -8.53 -35.77 19.05
N VAL A 86 -8.85 -36.27 17.85
CA VAL A 86 -8.89 -35.47 16.64
C VAL A 86 -10.29 -34.87 16.47
N PRO A 87 -10.41 -33.55 16.23
CA PRO A 87 -11.73 -32.93 16.00
C PRO A 87 -12.46 -33.55 14.83
N LEU A 88 -13.76 -33.88 15.02
CA LEU A 88 -14.60 -34.52 14.01
C LEU A 88 -14.80 -33.61 12.76
N ASP A 89 -14.82 -32.29 12.96
CA ASP A 89 -14.93 -31.29 11.89
C ASP A 89 -13.53 -30.76 11.50
N SER A 90 -12.61 -31.67 11.24
CA SER A 90 -11.26 -31.32 10.82
C SER A 90 -10.86 -32.06 9.56
N VAL A 91 -9.99 -31.45 8.77
CA VAL A 91 -9.36 -32.07 7.61
C VAL A 91 -7.86 -32.16 7.82
N PRO A 92 -7.20 -33.25 7.40
CA PRO A 92 -5.76 -33.40 7.55
C PRO A 92 -5.03 -32.24 6.89
N PHE A 93 -4.05 -31.68 7.59
CA PHE A 93 -3.19 -30.65 7.02
C PHE A 93 -2.43 -31.18 5.81
N PHE A 94 -1.79 -32.34 5.98
CA PHE A 94 -1.11 -33.06 4.90
C PHE A 94 -1.87 -34.35 4.55
N PRO A 95 -2.10 -34.64 3.26
CA PRO A 95 -1.71 -33.87 2.07
C PRO A 95 -2.72 -32.79 1.66
N TYR A 96 -3.92 -32.78 2.22
CA TYR A 96 -5.07 -32.03 1.70
C TYR A 96 -4.84 -30.51 1.64
N LYS A 97 -4.54 -29.88 2.77
CA LYS A 97 -4.31 -28.42 2.84
C LYS A 97 -3.04 -28.00 2.09
N VAL A 98 -1.99 -28.81 2.19
CA VAL A 98 -0.73 -28.55 1.50
C VAL A 98 -0.91 -28.57 -0.02
N LEU A 99 -1.62 -29.58 -0.55
CA LEU A 99 -1.87 -29.66 -2.00
C LEU A 99 -2.74 -28.51 -2.50
N ASN A 100 -3.78 -28.15 -1.75
CA ASN A 100 -4.62 -27.00 -2.10
C ASN A 100 -3.83 -25.69 -2.12
N ALA A 101 -2.97 -25.48 -1.13
CA ALA A 101 -2.09 -24.30 -1.09
C ALA A 101 -1.10 -24.29 -2.27
N LEU A 102 -0.49 -25.43 -2.58
CA LEU A 102 0.43 -25.53 -3.71
C LEU A 102 -0.23 -25.28 -5.06
N VAL A 103 -1.46 -25.77 -5.25
CA VAL A 103 -2.24 -25.47 -6.46
C VAL A 103 -2.55 -23.98 -6.56
N ALA A 104 -3.00 -23.36 -5.48
CA ALA A 104 -3.31 -21.93 -5.46
C ALA A 104 -2.07 -21.08 -5.75
N ILE A 105 -0.94 -21.39 -5.11
CA ILE A 105 0.34 -20.70 -5.35
C ILE A 105 0.83 -20.95 -6.77
N GLY A 106 0.68 -22.18 -7.29
CA GLY A 106 1.05 -22.52 -8.67
C GLY A 106 0.26 -21.72 -9.71
N VAL A 107 -1.05 -21.66 -9.57
CA VAL A 107 -1.92 -20.86 -10.46
C VAL A 107 -1.57 -19.39 -10.38
N PHE A 108 -1.44 -18.84 -9.17
CA PHE A 108 -1.01 -17.46 -8.98
C PHE A 108 0.36 -17.20 -9.62
N GLY A 109 1.34 -18.09 -9.36
CA GLY A 109 2.68 -17.96 -9.89
C GLY A 109 2.74 -17.99 -11.42
N ILE A 110 1.93 -18.82 -12.08
CA ILE A 110 1.84 -18.87 -13.55
C ILE A 110 1.28 -17.56 -14.09
N VAL A 111 0.14 -17.07 -13.54
CA VAL A 111 -0.50 -15.82 -13.99
C VAL A 111 0.43 -14.64 -13.74
N PHE A 112 1.02 -14.56 -12.55
CA PHE A 112 1.95 -13.51 -12.17
C PHE A 112 3.19 -13.49 -13.10
N SER A 113 3.80 -14.64 -13.32
CA SER A 113 4.97 -14.76 -14.19
C SER A 113 4.64 -14.42 -15.65
N PHE A 114 3.47 -14.83 -16.13
CA PHE A 114 3.01 -14.47 -17.46
C PHE A 114 2.91 -12.95 -17.62
N ILE A 115 2.27 -12.26 -16.67
CA ILE A 115 2.15 -10.80 -16.71
C ILE A 115 3.53 -10.15 -16.64
N MET A 116 4.36 -10.56 -15.69
CA MET A 116 5.67 -9.93 -15.46
C MET A 116 6.65 -10.11 -16.62
N PHE A 117 6.65 -11.26 -17.29
CA PHE A 117 7.63 -11.56 -18.33
C PHE A 117 7.14 -11.29 -19.76
N PHE A 118 5.84 -11.38 -19.99
CA PHE A 118 5.28 -11.28 -21.34
C PHE A 118 4.36 -10.08 -21.54
N PHE A 119 3.83 -9.49 -20.46
CA PHE A 119 2.86 -8.40 -20.55
C PHE A 119 3.00 -7.35 -19.44
N PRO A 120 4.24 -6.87 -19.15
CA PRO A 120 4.51 -6.04 -17.98
C PRO A 120 3.80 -4.68 -18.01
N GLU A 121 3.57 -4.13 -19.19
CA GLU A 121 2.89 -2.83 -19.37
C GLU A 121 1.38 -2.95 -19.49
N GLY A 122 0.85 -4.17 -19.58
CA GLY A 122 -0.58 -4.41 -19.76
C GLY A 122 -1.16 -3.75 -21.00
N GLY A 123 -0.37 -3.62 -22.09
CA GLY A 123 -0.78 -2.90 -23.30
C GLY A 123 -1.01 -1.40 -23.09
N GLY A 124 -0.35 -0.82 -22.09
CA GLY A 124 -0.51 0.59 -21.71
C GLY A 124 -1.59 0.85 -20.65
N TYR A 125 -2.37 -0.16 -20.25
CA TYR A 125 -3.38 -0.02 -19.21
C TYR A 125 -2.82 -0.06 -17.79
N MET A 126 -1.67 -0.69 -17.59
CA MET A 126 -1.05 -0.85 -16.27
C MET A 126 -0.03 0.22 -15.93
N LEU A 127 0.49 0.93 -16.93
CA LEU A 127 1.49 1.98 -16.76
C LEU A 127 1.07 3.24 -17.51
N GLU A 128 1.19 4.39 -16.82
CA GLU A 128 1.01 5.71 -17.44
C GLU A 128 2.27 6.11 -18.21
N LEU A 129 2.08 6.67 -19.42
CA LEU A 129 3.18 7.15 -20.26
C LEU A 129 4.03 8.23 -19.56
N ALA A 130 3.41 9.05 -18.72
CA ALA A 130 4.10 10.07 -17.92
C ALA A 130 5.14 9.50 -16.95
N ASN A 131 5.14 8.18 -16.67
CA ASN A 131 6.17 7.56 -15.85
C ASN A 131 7.49 7.33 -16.59
N PHE A 132 7.49 7.43 -17.92
CA PHE A 132 8.69 7.32 -18.74
C PHE A 132 9.33 8.69 -19.02
N GLU A 133 8.67 9.79 -18.64
CA GLU A 133 9.20 11.14 -18.78
C GLU A 133 10.05 11.51 -17.57
N GLU A 134 11.19 12.14 -17.82
CA GLU A 134 12.06 12.68 -16.78
C GLU A 134 11.35 13.85 -16.06
N ALA A 135 11.34 13.81 -14.74
CA ALA A 135 10.71 14.86 -13.95
C ALA A 135 11.54 16.17 -14.01
N ASN A 136 10.92 17.25 -14.44
CA ASN A 136 11.50 18.59 -14.37
C ASN A 136 10.97 19.32 -13.14
N PRO A 137 11.82 19.59 -12.11
CA PRO A 137 11.41 20.28 -10.89
C PRO A 137 10.85 21.69 -11.12
N LEU A 138 11.22 22.32 -12.23
CA LEU A 138 10.83 23.69 -12.56
C LEU A 138 9.52 23.79 -13.37
N SER A 139 9.02 22.67 -13.87
CA SER A 139 7.82 22.62 -14.69
C SER A 139 6.94 21.46 -14.33
N THR A 140 5.84 21.75 -13.64
CA THR A 140 4.81 20.73 -13.36
C THR A 140 4.11 20.32 -14.66
N PRO A 141 4.01 19.03 -14.98
CA PRO A 141 3.25 18.56 -16.14
C PRO A 141 1.79 19.03 -16.07
N GLU A 142 1.22 19.37 -17.21
CA GLU A 142 -0.16 19.86 -17.28
C GLU A 142 -1.20 18.82 -16.86
N HIS A 143 -0.88 17.54 -17.04
CA HIS A 143 -1.75 16.43 -16.69
C HIS A 143 -1.02 15.41 -15.84
N ILE A 144 -1.28 15.42 -14.53
CA ILE A 144 -0.80 14.43 -13.57
C ILE A 144 -2.02 13.73 -12.99
N ALA A 145 -2.29 12.52 -13.48
CA ALA A 145 -3.32 11.67 -12.91
C ALA A 145 -2.71 10.34 -12.45
N PRO A 146 -3.13 9.81 -11.32
CA PRO A 146 -2.72 8.47 -10.91
C PRO A 146 -3.30 7.42 -11.87
N VAL A 147 -2.65 6.26 -11.93
CA VAL A 147 -3.13 5.12 -12.71
C VAL A 147 -4.57 4.79 -12.29
N TRP A 148 -5.40 4.35 -13.22
CA TRP A 148 -6.84 4.17 -13.04
C TRP A 148 -7.23 3.34 -11.80
N TYR A 149 -6.46 2.35 -11.41
CA TYR A 149 -6.74 1.54 -10.21
C TYR A 149 -6.54 2.29 -8.88
N TYR A 150 -5.89 3.46 -8.89
CA TYR A 150 -5.84 4.38 -7.75
C TYR A 150 -6.96 5.41 -7.76
N SER A 151 -7.78 5.47 -8.81
CA SER A 151 -8.86 6.47 -8.94
C SER A 151 -9.80 6.55 -7.74
N PRO A 152 -10.23 5.44 -7.11
CA PRO A 152 -11.08 5.50 -5.91
C PRO A 152 -10.41 6.23 -4.74
N TYR A 153 -9.13 5.96 -4.53
CA TYR A 153 -8.36 6.62 -3.44
C TYR A 153 -8.11 8.09 -3.77
N TYR A 154 -7.80 8.40 -5.01
CA TYR A 154 -7.61 9.78 -5.48
C TYR A 154 -8.89 10.60 -5.36
N ALA A 155 -10.03 10.05 -5.72
CA ALA A 155 -11.33 10.69 -5.57
C ALA A 155 -11.63 10.97 -4.09
N CYS A 156 -11.37 10.01 -3.20
CA CYS A 156 -11.55 10.19 -1.76
C CYS A 156 -10.70 11.35 -1.23
N LEU A 157 -9.43 11.42 -1.59
CA LEU A 157 -8.53 12.50 -1.18
C LEU A 157 -8.97 13.86 -1.75
N LEU A 158 -9.48 13.90 -2.98
CA LEU A 158 -9.96 15.14 -3.59
C LEU A 158 -11.19 15.70 -2.87
N TYR A 159 -12.11 14.84 -2.42
CA TYR A 159 -13.31 15.26 -1.69
C TYR A 159 -13.05 15.62 -0.23
N THR A 160 -12.03 15.04 0.39
CA THR A 160 -11.71 15.26 1.80
C THR A 160 -10.67 16.35 2.02
N SER A 161 -9.89 16.69 1.00
CA SER A 161 -8.89 17.76 1.09
C SER A 161 -9.53 19.13 0.80
N PRO A 162 -9.28 20.17 1.62
CA PRO A 162 -9.72 21.53 1.31
C PRO A 162 -9.07 21.96 -0.02
N SER A 163 -9.90 22.40 -0.95
CA SER A 163 -9.39 22.84 -2.25
C SER A 163 -8.53 24.10 -2.07
N PRO A 164 -7.50 24.31 -2.90
CA PRO A 164 -6.72 25.56 -2.86
C PRO A 164 -7.59 26.82 -3.04
N ARG A 165 -8.78 26.69 -3.63
CA ARG A 165 -9.77 27.79 -3.76
C ARG A 165 -10.42 28.13 -2.43
N ASP A 166 -10.68 27.14 -1.57
CA ASP A 166 -11.29 27.38 -0.27
C ASP A 166 -10.32 28.08 0.69
N LEU A 167 -9.02 27.83 0.56
CA LEU A 167 -7.96 28.51 1.28
C LEU A 167 -7.76 29.96 0.80
N SER A 168 -8.00 30.26 -0.47
CA SER A 168 -7.87 31.62 -1.01
C SER A 168 -9.04 32.51 -0.64
N THR A 169 -10.25 31.96 -0.52
CA THR A 169 -11.45 32.72 -0.12
C THR A 169 -11.48 33.06 1.36
N SER A 170 -10.84 32.23 2.22
CA SER A 170 -10.73 32.52 3.65
C SER A 170 -9.74 33.62 4.01
N ARG A 171 -8.90 34.07 3.07
CA ARG A 171 -7.89 35.12 3.25
C ARG A 171 -8.27 36.50 2.69
N MET A 172 -9.48 36.69 2.15
CA MET A 172 -9.89 38.04 1.81
C MET A 172 -10.33 38.78 3.09
N PRO A 173 -9.58 39.80 3.53
CA PRO A 173 -10.08 40.68 4.59
C PRO A 173 -11.34 41.35 4.05
N SER A 174 -12.43 41.28 4.83
CA SER A 174 -13.58 42.10 4.58
C SER A 174 -13.15 43.57 4.76
N SER A 175 -12.78 44.21 3.64
CA SER A 175 -12.67 45.66 3.62
C SER A 175 -14.09 46.21 3.62
N ALA A 176 -14.49 46.68 4.79
CA ALA A 176 -15.58 47.63 4.91
C ALA A 176 -15.17 48.96 4.28
#